data_3de4d83a60d19ae82c82a044c92c09a7
#
_entry.id   3de4d83a60d19ae82c82a044c92c09a7
#
_cell.length_a   1.000
_cell.length_b   1.000
_cell.length_c   1.000
_cell.angle_alpha   90.00
_cell.angle_beta   90.00
_cell.angle_gamma   90.00
#
_symmetry.space_group_name_H-M   'P 1'
#
loop_
_entity.id
_entity.type
_entity.pdbx_description
1 polymer ?
#
loop_
_entity_poly.entity_id
_entity_poly.type
_entity_poly.pdbx_seq_one_letter_code
_entity_poly.pdbx_strand_id
1 'polypeptide(L)'
;IWLMGTGPVSAVSPMIAHVVGKHSASAKPRDRREVRAVARMGLWSVALISPPLLAVLFFTRPILLLLHQEPQLAADAGLYTAALALGLPCSLAFQVLRNFSTSLSRPLPPMVVMGVAILFNALGDYTLIFGHFGFPQLGLVGAGFSSASSNFFTLVVMALVALSTPALKTYHLLHRFFRPHWRSLAELFHLGVPIGITMLFEVALFNAATLAMGTFGIAPLAAHQIAITIPSLTFMIPLGIGLAATVRVGLAAGAGDTYSARRAGLTAIGMGGLFMLCMALMLLLFPRTIATLWLPDIPANRDVLALAVLFLHVAAAFQLMDGLQVTASMSLRGLKDARGPMWLAGASYWLAGAPMCAFLGFGLHMQGLGIWLGLAFGLTVAAVLLVSRFFLLSKKPVPAP
;
A
#
# COMPACT_ATOMS: atom_id res chain seq x y z
N ILE A 1 10.08 -5.94 2.21
CA ILE A 1 10.59 -5.46 3.51
C ILE A 1 9.82 -4.25 3.98
N TRP A 2 9.74 -3.16 3.22
CA TRP A 2 9.01 -1.94 3.59
C TRP A 2 7.54 -2.21 3.91
N LEU A 3 6.85 -3.05 3.13
CA LEU A 3 5.46 -3.44 3.34
C LEU A 3 5.21 -4.11 4.70
N MET A 4 6.16 -4.87 5.21
CA MET A 4 6.04 -5.48 6.55
C MET A 4 6.00 -4.42 7.65
N GLY A 5 6.77 -3.33 7.48
CA GLY A 5 6.75 -2.19 8.40
C GLY A 5 5.47 -1.36 8.33
N THR A 6 4.82 -1.29 7.15
CA THR A 6 3.60 -0.47 6.98
C THR A 6 2.37 -1.07 7.66
N GLY A 7 2.32 -2.38 7.89
CA GLY A 7 1.18 -3.05 8.51
C GLY A 7 0.81 -2.45 9.88
N PRO A 8 1.68 -2.52 10.90
CA PRO A 8 1.42 -1.93 12.21
C PRO A 8 1.14 -0.42 12.15
N VAL A 9 1.88 0.30 11.30
CA VAL A 9 1.67 1.75 11.13
C VAL A 9 0.28 2.06 10.55
N SER A 10 -0.24 1.21 9.66
CA SER A 10 -1.58 1.37 9.07
C SER A 10 -2.70 1.15 10.08
N ALA A 11 -2.47 0.34 11.15
CA ALA A 11 -3.44 0.11 12.21
C ALA A 11 -3.71 1.35 13.07
N VAL A 12 -2.83 2.35 13.05
CA VAL A 12 -3.01 3.63 13.76
C VAL A 12 -4.30 4.33 13.29
N SER A 13 -4.60 4.29 12.00
CA SER A 13 -5.76 4.97 11.43
C SER A 13 -7.10 4.44 11.96
N PRO A 14 -7.46 3.15 11.85
CA PRO A 14 -8.71 2.64 12.39
C PRO A 14 -8.79 2.75 13.92
N MET A 15 -7.68 2.59 14.64
CA MET A 15 -7.66 2.73 16.09
C MET A 15 -8.01 4.16 16.52
N ILE A 16 -7.39 5.18 15.94
CA ILE A 16 -7.70 6.59 16.23
C ILE A 16 -9.14 6.91 15.82
N ALA A 17 -9.57 6.49 14.64
CA ALA A 17 -10.93 6.74 14.15
C ALA A 17 -11.97 6.19 15.12
N HIS A 18 -11.80 4.98 15.64
CA HIS A 18 -12.69 4.40 16.66
C HIS A 18 -12.72 5.22 17.97
N VAL A 19 -11.55 5.64 18.48
CA VAL A 19 -11.49 6.47 19.70
C VAL A 19 -12.21 7.79 19.47
N VAL A 20 -11.98 8.46 18.34
CA VAL A 20 -12.63 9.73 18.01
C VAL A 20 -14.13 9.54 17.83
N GLY A 21 -14.56 8.49 17.13
CA GLY A 21 -15.98 8.16 16.94
C GLY A 21 -16.71 7.92 18.25
N LYS A 22 -16.13 7.12 19.15
CA LYS A 22 -16.70 6.84 20.50
C LYS A 22 -17.00 8.09 21.31
N HIS A 23 -16.24 9.15 21.08
CA HIS A 23 -16.31 10.37 21.89
C HIS A 23 -16.79 11.59 21.11
N SER A 24 -17.33 11.40 19.89
CA SER A 24 -17.82 12.48 19.04
C SER A 24 -18.89 13.38 19.68
N ALA A 25 -19.59 12.87 20.72
CA ALA A 25 -20.58 13.63 21.49
C ALA A 25 -19.99 14.45 22.65
N SER A 26 -18.74 14.21 23.07
CA SER A 26 -18.10 14.96 24.17
C SER A 26 -16.59 14.97 24.04
N ALA A 27 -16.02 16.11 23.65
CA ALA A 27 -14.55 16.32 23.55
C ALA A 27 -13.90 16.40 24.95
N LYS A 28 -13.93 15.29 25.72
CA LYS A 28 -13.35 15.23 27.09
C LYS A 28 -11.82 15.14 27.02
N PRO A 29 -11.08 15.64 28.03
CA PRO A 29 -9.63 15.52 28.11
C PRO A 29 -9.10 14.06 28.06
N ARG A 30 -9.92 13.09 28.44
CA ARG A 30 -9.63 11.65 28.40
C ARG A 30 -9.42 11.16 26.97
N ASP A 31 -10.24 11.63 26.04
CA ASP A 31 -10.24 11.21 24.61
C ASP A 31 -8.95 11.63 23.91
N ARG A 32 -8.49 12.84 24.21
CA ARG A 32 -7.18 13.33 23.70
C ARG A 32 -6.02 12.49 24.23
N ARG A 33 -6.12 11.93 25.45
CA ARG A 33 -5.09 11.04 26.01
C ARG A 33 -5.06 9.69 25.29
N GLU A 34 -6.21 9.13 24.96
CA GLU A 34 -6.30 7.84 24.23
C GLU A 34 -5.77 7.99 22.79
N VAL A 35 -6.21 9.00 22.04
CA VAL A 35 -5.70 9.30 20.68
C VAL A 35 -4.18 9.50 20.70
N ARG A 36 -3.69 10.31 21.67
CA ARG A 36 -2.25 10.50 21.86
C ARG A 36 -1.53 9.18 22.15
N ALA A 37 -2.10 8.31 23.00
CA ALA A 37 -1.50 7.03 23.31
C ALA A 37 -1.35 6.15 22.07
N VAL A 38 -2.38 6.08 21.22
CA VAL A 38 -2.33 5.32 19.96
C VAL A 38 -1.28 5.89 19.01
N ALA A 39 -1.30 7.20 18.75
CA ALA A 39 -0.34 7.83 17.84
C ALA A 39 1.12 7.66 18.33
N ARG A 40 1.35 7.80 19.65
CA ARG A 40 2.65 7.58 20.26
C ARG A 40 3.11 6.14 20.15
N MET A 41 2.20 5.16 20.38
CA MET A 41 2.52 3.74 20.20
C MET A 41 2.76 3.38 18.73
N GLY A 42 2.13 4.11 17.79
CA GLY A 42 2.50 4.05 16.38
C GLY A 42 3.97 4.43 16.13
N LEU A 43 4.46 5.52 16.74
CA LEU A 43 5.88 5.90 16.65
C LEU A 43 6.80 4.88 17.36
N TRP A 44 6.38 4.33 18.49
CA TRP A 44 7.10 3.25 19.18
C TRP A 44 7.17 1.98 18.32
N SER A 45 6.10 1.64 17.60
CA SER A 45 6.13 0.49 16.68
C SER A 45 7.14 0.68 15.57
N VAL A 46 7.32 1.90 15.06
CA VAL A 46 8.38 2.22 14.09
C VAL A 46 9.76 1.95 14.71
N ALA A 47 10.01 2.43 15.95
CA ALA A 47 11.29 2.19 16.62
C ALA A 47 11.59 0.71 16.87
N LEU A 48 10.55 -0.12 17.12
CA LEU A 48 10.70 -1.56 17.34
C LEU A 48 10.88 -2.35 16.03
N ILE A 49 10.20 -1.94 14.96
CA ILE A 49 10.21 -2.67 13.68
C ILE A 49 11.39 -2.25 12.80
N SER A 50 11.83 -1.00 12.89
CA SER A 50 12.92 -0.50 12.03
C SER A 50 14.23 -1.27 12.19
N PRO A 51 14.74 -1.61 13.39
CA PRO A 51 16.02 -2.30 13.51
C PRO A 51 16.09 -3.64 12.75
N PRO A 52 15.14 -4.58 12.88
CA PRO A 52 15.21 -5.83 12.12
C PRO A 52 15.05 -5.59 10.61
N LEU A 53 14.24 -4.62 10.17
CA LEU A 53 14.10 -4.30 8.76
C LEU A 53 15.38 -3.66 8.19
N LEU A 54 16.00 -2.76 8.96
CA LEU A 54 17.28 -2.16 8.60
C LEU A 54 18.38 -3.22 8.50
N ALA A 55 18.44 -4.17 9.45
CA ALA A 55 19.38 -5.26 9.38
C ALA A 55 19.27 -6.01 8.04
N VAL A 56 18.06 -6.39 7.63
CA VAL A 56 17.87 -7.08 6.34
C VAL A 56 18.31 -6.21 5.16
N LEU A 57 18.05 -4.91 5.16
CA LEU A 57 18.46 -4.00 4.09
C LEU A 57 19.99 -3.82 4.04
N PHE A 58 20.65 -3.71 5.17
CA PHE A 58 22.12 -3.62 5.22
C PHE A 58 22.81 -4.93 4.81
N PHE A 59 22.16 -6.07 5.06
CA PHE A 59 22.66 -7.39 4.64
C PHE A 59 22.18 -7.81 3.25
N THR A 60 21.64 -6.88 2.43
CA THR A 60 21.18 -7.20 1.06
C THR A 60 22.28 -7.84 0.21
N ARG A 61 23.52 -7.31 0.24
CA ARG A 61 24.65 -7.85 -0.53
C ARG A 61 24.93 -9.34 -0.19
N PRO A 62 25.18 -9.72 1.07
CA PRO A 62 25.40 -11.13 1.40
C PRO A 62 24.19 -12.02 1.12
N ILE A 63 22.96 -11.51 1.26
CA ILE A 63 21.74 -12.27 0.93
C ILE A 63 21.68 -12.56 -0.58
N LEU A 64 21.97 -11.58 -1.43
CA LEU A 64 21.98 -11.77 -2.88
C LEU A 64 23.08 -12.72 -3.33
N LEU A 65 24.28 -12.66 -2.72
CA LEU A 65 25.35 -13.60 -2.99
C LEU A 65 24.98 -15.03 -2.57
N LEU A 66 24.29 -15.20 -1.45
CA LEU A 66 23.76 -16.50 -1.01
C LEU A 66 22.71 -17.06 -2.00
N LEU A 67 21.96 -16.16 -2.66
CA LEU A 67 21.01 -16.52 -3.71
C LEU A 67 21.66 -16.68 -5.10
N HIS A 68 23.00 -16.78 -5.16
CA HIS A 68 23.79 -16.96 -6.39
C HIS A 68 23.58 -15.88 -7.44
N GLN A 69 23.30 -14.64 -7.00
CA GLN A 69 23.23 -13.49 -7.92
C GLN A 69 24.64 -13.02 -8.30
N GLU A 70 24.75 -12.37 -9.45
CA GLU A 70 26.00 -11.82 -9.95
C GLU A 70 26.65 -10.87 -8.91
N PRO A 71 27.98 -11.03 -8.64
CA PRO A 71 28.67 -10.24 -7.60
C PRO A 71 28.57 -8.72 -7.79
N GLN A 72 28.62 -8.24 -9.05
CA GLN A 72 28.50 -6.83 -9.35
C GLN A 72 27.10 -6.31 -9.04
N LEU A 73 26.06 -7.01 -9.50
CA LEU A 73 24.67 -6.70 -9.20
C LEU A 73 24.41 -6.69 -7.68
N ALA A 74 24.95 -7.68 -6.95
CA ALA A 74 24.80 -7.77 -5.51
C ALA A 74 25.50 -6.61 -4.78
N ALA A 75 26.64 -6.12 -5.30
CA ALA A 75 27.35 -4.96 -4.74
C ALA A 75 26.54 -3.66 -4.95
N ASP A 76 26.09 -3.41 -6.18
CA ASP A 76 25.33 -2.20 -6.54
C ASP A 76 23.99 -2.14 -5.81
N ALA A 77 23.26 -3.27 -5.77
CA ALA A 77 22.02 -3.39 -5.00
C ALA A 77 22.24 -3.20 -3.50
N GLY A 78 23.35 -3.71 -2.96
CA GLY A 78 23.72 -3.55 -1.56
C GLY A 78 23.97 -2.08 -1.19
N LEU A 79 24.71 -1.36 -2.02
CA LEU A 79 24.96 0.08 -1.80
C LEU A 79 23.68 0.92 -1.91
N TYR A 80 22.87 0.66 -2.93
CA TYR A 80 21.58 1.34 -3.10
C TYR A 80 20.64 1.12 -1.93
N THR A 81 20.45 -0.15 -1.52
CA THR A 81 19.55 -0.49 -0.42
C THR A 81 20.06 0.03 0.92
N ALA A 82 21.37 0.07 1.15
CA ALA A 82 21.95 0.67 2.35
C ALA A 82 21.68 2.19 2.42
N ALA A 83 21.82 2.91 1.30
CA ALA A 83 21.48 4.34 1.23
C ALA A 83 19.99 4.57 1.47
N LEU A 84 19.13 3.79 0.82
CA LEU A 84 17.67 3.86 0.97
C LEU A 84 17.20 3.50 2.40
N ALA A 85 17.91 2.57 3.07
CA ALA A 85 17.59 2.10 4.41
C ALA A 85 17.53 3.23 5.43
N LEU A 86 18.38 4.26 5.30
CA LEU A 86 18.37 5.41 6.20
C LEU A 86 17.03 6.15 6.20
N GLY A 87 16.31 6.14 5.10
CA GLY A 87 14.99 6.76 4.97
C GLY A 87 13.83 5.91 5.52
N LEU A 88 14.01 4.60 5.75
CA LEU A 88 12.94 3.69 6.13
C LEU A 88 12.24 4.08 7.46
N PRO A 89 12.95 4.33 8.57
CA PRO A 89 12.29 4.76 9.81
C PRO A 89 11.55 6.08 9.64
N CYS A 90 12.11 7.00 8.84
CA CYS A 90 11.51 8.30 8.57
C CYS A 90 10.19 8.17 7.80
N SER A 91 10.15 7.32 6.78
CA SER A 91 8.95 7.08 5.98
C SER A 91 7.84 6.41 6.81
N LEU A 92 8.18 5.45 7.68
CA LEU A 92 7.23 4.81 8.58
C LEU A 92 6.70 5.78 9.63
N ALA A 93 7.56 6.61 10.22
CA ALA A 93 7.17 7.64 11.18
C ALA A 93 6.28 8.72 10.54
N PHE A 94 6.61 9.15 9.32
CA PHE A 94 5.74 10.03 8.53
C PHE A 94 4.36 9.41 8.33
N GLN A 95 4.25 8.12 7.99
CA GLN A 95 2.97 7.43 7.83
C GLN A 95 2.15 7.43 9.13
N VAL A 96 2.78 7.27 10.30
CA VAL A 96 2.08 7.40 11.60
C VAL A 96 1.47 8.79 11.74
N LEU A 97 2.24 9.84 11.47
CA LEU A 97 1.76 11.23 11.58
C LEU A 97 0.69 11.56 10.54
N ARG A 98 0.83 11.03 9.31
CA ARG A 98 -0.20 11.12 8.27
C ARG A 98 -1.50 10.45 8.73
N ASN A 99 -1.43 9.21 9.22
CA ASN A 99 -2.58 8.46 9.71
C ASN A 99 -3.23 9.14 10.91
N PHE A 100 -2.45 9.72 11.82
CA PHE A 100 -2.95 10.55 12.91
C PHE A 100 -3.73 11.77 12.39
N SER A 101 -3.17 12.54 11.45
CA SER A 101 -3.80 13.73 10.89
C SER A 101 -5.09 13.40 10.12
N THR A 102 -5.04 12.38 9.26
CA THR A 102 -6.21 11.96 8.44
C THR A 102 -7.34 11.40 9.30
N SER A 103 -7.04 10.65 10.35
CA SER A 103 -8.05 10.11 11.29
C SER A 103 -8.74 11.19 12.11
N LEU A 104 -8.12 12.37 12.24
CA LEU A 104 -8.71 13.57 12.83
C LEU A 104 -9.42 14.45 11.79
N SER A 105 -9.77 13.89 10.61
CA SER A 105 -10.40 14.58 9.49
C SER A 105 -9.60 15.77 8.95
N ARG A 106 -8.27 15.70 9.02
CA ARG A 106 -7.33 16.71 8.50
C ARG A 106 -6.39 16.11 7.46
N PRO A 107 -6.88 15.78 6.24
CA PRO A 107 -6.07 15.16 5.19
C PRO A 107 -5.17 16.16 4.42
N LEU A 108 -5.50 17.47 4.44
CA LEU A 108 -4.77 18.49 3.67
C LEU A 108 -3.28 18.62 4.07
N PRO A 109 -2.91 18.71 5.38
CA PRO A 109 -1.51 18.86 5.73
C PRO A 109 -0.59 17.76 5.18
N PRO A 110 -0.87 16.45 5.38
CA PRO A 110 -0.01 15.43 4.81
C PRO A 110 -0.02 15.41 3.27
N MET A 111 -1.13 15.80 2.63
CA MET A 111 -1.20 15.89 1.17
C MET A 111 -0.25 16.98 0.63
N VAL A 112 -0.24 18.16 1.24
CA VAL A 112 0.66 19.25 0.87
C VAL A 112 2.12 18.86 1.11
N VAL A 113 2.43 18.25 2.27
CA VAL A 113 3.77 17.78 2.59
C VAL A 113 4.26 16.77 1.56
N MET A 114 3.43 15.81 1.15
CA MET A 114 3.77 14.84 0.10
C MET A 114 4.00 15.51 -1.26
N GLY A 115 3.16 16.49 -1.63
CA GLY A 115 3.32 17.25 -2.88
C GLY A 115 4.66 17.99 -2.94
N VAL A 116 5.04 18.66 -1.86
CA VAL A 116 6.35 19.33 -1.76
C VAL A 116 7.50 18.33 -1.77
N ALA A 117 7.32 17.18 -1.11
CA ALA A 117 8.35 16.15 -1.07
C ALA A 117 8.65 15.52 -2.43
N ILE A 118 7.66 15.42 -3.32
CA ILE A 118 7.89 14.95 -4.70
C ILE A 118 8.84 15.91 -5.43
N LEU A 119 8.64 17.22 -5.30
CA LEU A 119 9.52 18.22 -5.89
C LEU A 119 10.92 18.19 -5.26
N PHE A 120 10.99 18.01 -3.93
CA PHE A 120 12.26 17.88 -3.21
C PHE A 120 13.02 16.63 -3.65
N ASN A 121 12.33 15.50 -3.82
CA ASN A 121 12.92 14.25 -4.30
C ASN A 121 13.42 14.39 -5.75
N ALA A 122 12.62 14.98 -6.64
CA ALA A 122 13.02 15.22 -8.03
C ALA A 122 14.27 16.11 -8.13
N LEU A 123 14.36 17.15 -7.29
CA LEU A 123 15.54 17.99 -7.19
C LEU A 123 16.75 17.21 -6.64
N GLY A 124 16.54 16.39 -5.62
CA GLY A 124 17.56 15.51 -5.04
C GLY A 124 18.08 14.50 -6.05
N ASP A 125 17.21 13.88 -6.83
CA ASP A 125 17.59 12.96 -7.90
C ASP A 125 18.41 13.68 -8.98
N TYR A 126 17.96 14.85 -9.42
CA TYR A 126 18.67 15.66 -10.40
C TYR A 126 20.09 16.06 -9.93
N THR A 127 20.24 16.39 -8.66
CA THR A 127 21.53 16.82 -8.10
C THR A 127 22.47 15.64 -7.80
N LEU A 128 21.96 14.55 -7.18
CA LEU A 128 22.80 13.46 -6.68
C LEU A 128 23.05 12.36 -7.72
N ILE A 129 22.10 12.11 -8.63
CA ILE A 129 22.30 11.11 -9.69
C ILE A 129 23.23 11.66 -10.77
N PHE A 130 22.98 12.91 -11.21
CA PHE A 130 23.70 13.50 -12.34
C PHE A 130 24.88 14.39 -11.95
N GLY A 131 25.03 14.73 -10.65
CA GLY A 131 26.17 15.54 -10.17
C GLY A 131 26.05 17.03 -10.51
N HIS A 132 24.83 17.59 -10.48
CA HIS A 132 24.62 19.01 -10.73
C HIS A 132 24.80 19.86 -9.47
N PHE A 133 24.92 21.17 -9.60
CA PHE A 133 25.11 22.15 -8.51
C PHE A 133 26.34 21.91 -7.62
N GLY A 134 27.40 21.29 -8.16
CA GLY A 134 28.64 21.04 -7.41
C GLY A 134 28.64 19.78 -6.56
N PHE A 135 27.59 18.97 -6.61
CA PHE A 135 27.57 17.66 -5.98
C PHE A 135 28.26 16.60 -6.84
N PRO A 136 28.89 15.58 -6.22
CA PRO A 136 29.47 14.46 -6.97
C PRO A 136 28.39 13.63 -7.63
N GLN A 137 28.67 13.09 -8.82
CA GLN A 137 27.81 12.16 -9.52
C GLN A 137 27.82 10.80 -8.81
N LEU A 138 26.77 10.49 -8.04
CA LEU A 138 26.65 9.27 -7.26
C LEU A 138 25.84 8.16 -7.96
N GLY A 139 25.21 8.45 -9.11
CA GLY A 139 24.45 7.49 -9.89
C GLY A 139 23.35 6.81 -9.06
N LEU A 140 23.34 5.47 -9.04
CA LEU A 140 22.35 4.67 -8.33
C LEU A 140 22.33 4.92 -6.81
N VAL A 141 23.49 5.11 -6.20
CA VAL A 141 23.59 5.42 -4.77
C VAL A 141 23.01 6.79 -4.48
N GLY A 142 23.18 7.76 -5.38
CA GLY A 142 22.57 9.09 -5.33
C GLY A 142 21.05 9.03 -5.26
N ALA A 143 20.41 8.15 -6.04
CA ALA A 143 18.95 7.92 -5.96
C ALA A 143 18.53 7.40 -4.57
N GLY A 144 19.32 6.50 -3.96
CA GLY A 144 19.09 6.01 -2.60
C GLY A 144 19.14 7.12 -1.56
N PHE A 145 20.16 7.98 -1.61
CA PHE A 145 20.30 9.14 -0.70
C PHE A 145 19.23 10.20 -0.94
N SER A 146 18.85 10.48 -2.18
CA SER A 146 17.76 11.39 -2.50
C SER A 146 16.45 10.93 -1.89
N SER A 147 16.09 9.66 -2.06
CA SER A 147 14.90 9.07 -1.46
C SER A 147 14.94 9.09 0.06
N ALA A 148 16.09 8.78 0.69
CA ALA A 148 16.27 8.85 2.14
C ALA A 148 16.11 10.28 2.67
N SER A 149 16.72 11.26 2.00
CA SER A 149 16.61 12.68 2.33
C SER A 149 15.17 13.18 2.21
N SER A 150 14.46 12.78 1.17
CA SER A 150 13.05 13.11 0.96
C SER A 150 12.16 12.52 2.07
N ASN A 151 12.42 11.28 2.50
CA ASN A 151 11.70 10.66 3.62
C ASN A 151 11.99 11.39 4.95
N PHE A 152 13.22 11.82 5.17
CA PHE A 152 13.58 12.65 6.34
C PHE A 152 12.88 14.01 6.28
N PHE A 153 12.92 14.68 5.14
CA PHE A 153 12.23 15.95 4.91
C PHE A 153 10.73 15.84 5.21
N THR A 154 10.03 14.83 4.64
CA THR A 154 8.61 14.60 4.90
C THR A 154 8.30 14.39 6.37
N LEU A 155 9.14 13.63 7.10
CA LEU A 155 8.97 13.42 8.53
C LEU A 155 9.10 14.73 9.30
N VAL A 156 10.16 15.49 9.04
CA VAL A 156 10.43 16.75 9.76
C VAL A 156 9.31 17.75 9.51
N VAL A 157 8.94 17.99 8.25
CA VAL A 157 7.88 18.94 7.91
C VAL A 157 6.54 18.49 8.49
N MET A 158 6.20 17.20 8.41
CA MET A 158 4.94 16.71 8.99
C MET A 158 4.93 16.77 10.52
N ALA A 159 6.08 16.56 11.18
CA ALA A 159 6.21 16.72 12.62
C ALA A 159 6.02 18.20 13.02
N LEU A 160 6.63 19.13 12.30
CA LEU A 160 6.43 20.58 12.51
C LEU A 160 4.96 20.96 12.32
N VAL A 161 4.31 20.48 11.27
CA VAL A 161 2.87 20.70 11.02
C VAL A 161 2.02 20.11 12.16
N ALA A 162 2.32 18.91 12.63
CA ALA A 162 1.59 18.28 13.75
C ALA A 162 1.74 19.04 15.07
N LEU A 163 2.90 19.71 15.28
CA LEU A 163 3.18 20.49 16.50
C LEU A 163 2.72 21.94 16.41
N SER A 164 2.60 22.51 15.20
CA SER A 164 2.23 23.93 15.01
C SER A 164 0.74 24.13 14.74
N THR A 165 0.08 23.19 14.02
CA THR A 165 -1.34 23.32 13.68
C THR A 165 -2.22 23.25 14.91
N PRO A 166 -3.05 24.26 15.22
CA PRO A 166 -3.85 24.33 16.46
C PRO A 166 -4.71 23.07 16.70
N ALA A 167 -5.31 22.53 15.64
CA ALA A 167 -6.15 21.34 15.73
C ALA A 167 -5.40 20.06 16.13
N LEU A 168 -4.12 19.92 15.76
CA LEU A 168 -3.27 18.76 16.06
C LEU A 168 -2.46 18.97 17.34
N LYS A 169 -1.99 20.21 17.58
CA LYS A 169 -1.22 20.60 18.76
C LYS A 169 -1.94 20.28 20.08
N THR A 170 -3.28 20.39 20.11
CA THR A 170 -4.09 20.11 21.32
C THR A 170 -3.96 18.69 21.83
N TYR A 171 -3.45 17.75 21.03
CA TYR A 171 -3.20 16.37 21.44
C TYR A 171 -1.87 16.17 22.16
N HIS A 172 -0.95 17.15 22.11
CA HIS A 172 0.36 17.12 22.80
C HIS A 172 1.12 15.80 22.56
N LEU A 173 1.36 15.43 21.30
CA LEU A 173 1.93 14.13 20.90
C LEU A 173 3.20 13.74 21.65
N LEU A 174 4.11 14.70 21.89
CA LEU A 174 5.39 14.45 22.55
C LEU A 174 5.30 14.38 24.09
N HIS A 175 4.13 14.76 24.69
CA HIS A 175 3.99 14.73 26.13
C HIS A 175 4.05 13.30 26.67
N ARG A 176 4.98 13.04 27.59
CA ARG A 176 5.27 11.70 28.16
C ARG A 176 5.60 10.64 27.12
N PHE A 177 6.36 11.00 26.07
CA PHE A 177 6.73 10.14 24.94
C PHE A 177 7.34 8.80 25.39
N PHE A 178 8.21 8.82 26.39
CA PHE A 178 8.92 7.65 26.92
C PHE A 178 8.09 6.74 27.86
N ARG A 179 6.80 7.04 28.08
CA ARG A 179 5.94 6.15 28.86
C ARG A 179 5.13 5.23 27.94
N PRO A 180 5.53 3.96 27.80
CA PRO A 180 4.82 3.02 26.93
C PRO A 180 3.42 2.74 27.43
N HIS A 181 2.48 2.55 26.50
CA HIS A 181 1.13 2.08 26.77
C HIS A 181 0.96 0.69 26.12
N TRP A 182 1.46 -0.33 26.82
CA TRP A 182 1.60 -1.69 26.29
C TRP A 182 0.30 -2.25 25.70
N ARG A 183 -0.85 -1.94 26.28
CA ARG A 183 -2.16 -2.39 25.77
C ARG A 183 -2.43 -1.85 24.35
N SER A 184 -2.22 -0.56 24.13
CA SER A 184 -2.40 0.04 22.79
C SER A 184 -1.35 -0.46 21.82
N LEU A 185 -0.12 -0.71 22.24
CA LEU A 185 0.93 -1.27 21.41
C LEU A 185 0.58 -2.71 20.99
N ALA A 186 0.12 -3.54 21.92
CA ALA A 186 -0.33 -4.91 21.61
C ALA A 186 -1.52 -4.92 20.64
N GLU A 187 -2.51 -4.04 20.83
CA GLU A 187 -3.65 -3.89 19.93
C GLU A 187 -3.20 -3.45 18.53
N LEU A 188 -2.22 -2.54 18.45
CA LEU A 188 -1.65 -2.06 17.20
C LEU A 188 -0.97 -3.19 16.43
N PHE A 189 -0.18 -4.03 17.08
CA PHE A 189 0.42 -5.21 16.44
C PHE A 189 -0.63 -6.27 16.08
N HIS A 190 -1.62 -6.49 16.94
CA HIS A 190 -2.71 -7.44 16.69
C HIS A 190 -3.53 -7.10 15.44
N LEU A 191 -3.74 -5.83 15.14
CA LEU A 191 -4.40 -5.36 13.92
C LEU A 191 -3.40 -5.21 12.77
N GLY A 192 -2.22 -4.71 13.05
CA GLY A 192 -1.25 -4.32 12.03
C GLY A 192 -0.54 -5.49 11.38
N VAL A 193 -0.19 -6.53 12.13
CA VAL A 193 0.48 -7.71 11.55
C VAL A 193 -0.39 -8.38 10.49
N PRO A 194 -1.70 -8.67 10.73
CA PRO A 194 -2.57 -9.17 9.67
C PRO A 194 -2.68 -8.24 8.46
N ILE A 195 -2.69 -6.91 8.66
CA ILE A 195 -2.70 -5.95 7.55
C ILE A 195 -1.42 -6.09 6.71
N GLY A 196 -0.26 -6.17 7.35
CA GLY A 196 1.02 -6.35 6.66
C GLY A 196 1.10 -7.67 5.90
N ILE A 197 0.63 -8.77 6.50
CA ILE A 197 0.58 -10.10 5.85
C ILE A 197 -0.34 -10.07 4.62
N THR A 198 -1.51 -9.39 4.71
CA THR A 198 -2.40 -9.25 3.55
C THR A 198 -1.71 -8.57 2.38
N MET A 199 -1.01 -7.45 2.63
CA MET A 199 -0.23 -6.75 1.62
C MET A 199 0.93 -7.61 1.07
N LEU A 200 1.57 -8.39 1.94
CA LEU A 200 2.64 -9.29 1.53
C LEU A 200 2.13 -10.40 0.60
N PHE A 201 0.98 -11.00 0.90
CA PHE A 201 0.36 -12.03 0.05
C PHE A 201 0.05 -11.51 -1.35
N GLU A 202 -0.48 -10.29 -1.43
CA GLU A 202 -0.81 -9.64 -2.70
C GLU A 202 0.45 -9.37 -3.53
N VAL A 203 1.43 -8.67 -2.97
CA VAL A 203 2.67 -8.33 -3.67
C VAL A 203 3.47 -9.59 -4.03
N ALA A 204 3.50 -10.60 -3.16
CA ALA A 204 4.18 -11.85 -3.44
C ALA A 204 3.54 -12.61 -4.63
N LEU A 205 2.21 -12.58 -4.77
CA LEU A 205 1.52 -13.18 -5.92
C LEU A 205 1.91 -12.49 -7.24
N PHE A 206 1.91 -11.15 -7.26
CA PHE A 206 2.32 -10.38 -8.45
C PHE A 206 3.79 -10.62 -8.82
N ASN A 207 4.69 -10.67 -7.83
CA ASN A 207 6.08 -10.99 -8.09
C ASN A 207 6.26 -12.43 -8.61
N ALA A 208 5.53 -13.39 -8.04
CA ALA A 208 5.54 -14.78 -8.53
C ALA A 208 5.03 -14.87 -9.98
N ALA A 209 3.98 -14.11 -10.33
CA ALA A 209 3.48 -14.02 -11.70
C ALA A 209 4.54 -13.42 -12.65
N THR A 210 5.25 -12.36 -12.23
CA THR A 210 6.34 -11.76 -13.00
C THR A 210 7.48 -12.76 -13.23
N LEU A 211 7.86 -13.53 -12.21
CA LEU A 211 8.87 -14.58 -12.35
C LEU A 211 8.40 -15.69 -13.30
N ALA A 212 7.15 -16.12 -13.21
CA ALA A 212 6.57 -17.09 -14.13
C ALA A 212 6.56 -16.57 -15.57
N MET A 213 6.26 -15.28 -15.80
CA MET A 213 6.35 -14.67 -17.13
C MET A 213 7.76 -14.75 -17.73
N GLY A 214 8.80 -14.58 -16.90
CA GLY A 214 10.19 -14.70 -17.33
C GLY A 214 10.53 -16.08 -17.89
N THR A 215 9.87 -17.16 -17.45
CA THR A 215 10.10 -18.53 -17.96
C THR A 215 9.57 -18.75 -19.39
N PHE A 216 8.62 -17.91 -19.83
CA PHE A 216 8.05 -17.98 -21.18
C PHE A 216 8.83 -17.15 -22.21
N GLY A 217 9.87 -16.41 -21.80
CA GLY A 217 10.74 -15.64 -22.66
C GLY A 217 10.62 -14.13 -22.50
N ILE A 218 11.42 -13.41 -23.30
CA ILE A 218 11.57 -11.95 -23.19
C ILE A 218 10.29 -11.21 -23.61
N ALA A 219 9.64 -11.61 -24.71
CA ALA A 219 8.46 -10.92 -25.23
C ALA A 219 7.25 -11.00 -24.29
N PRO A 220 6.87 -12.17 -23.70
CA PRO A 220 5.83 -12.25 -22.68
C PRO A 220 6.15 -11.43 -21.44
N LEU A 221 7.39 -11.43 -20.97
CA LEU A 221 7.82 -10.64 -19.81
C LEU A 221 7.71 -9.14 -20.09
N ALA A 222 8.18 -8.66 -21.26
CA ALA A 222 8.06 -7.25 -21.65
C ALA A 222 6.59 -6.82 -21.78
N ALA A 223 5.74 -7.63 -22.42
CA ALA A 223 4.32 -7.39 -22.54
C ALA A 223 3.63 -7.34 -21.16
N HIS A 224 4.02 -8.23 -20.24
CA HIS A 224 3.52 -8.22 -18.86
C HIS A 224 3.89 -6.92 -18.13
N GLN A 225 5.13 -6.44 -18.25
CA GLN A 225 5.55 -5.19 -17.61
C GLN A 225 4.74 -3.98 -18.12
N ILE A 226 4.44 -3.93 -19.42
CA ILE A 226 3.56 -2.91 -20.00
C ILE A 226 2.15 -3.05 -19.39
N ALA A 227 1.59 -4.24 -19.43
CA ALA A 227 0.22 -4.50 -19.01
C ALA A 227 0.00 -4.29 -17.52
N ILE A 228 0.96 -4.55 -16.64
CA ILE A 228 0.83 -4.39 -15.18
C ILE A 228 1.02 -2.93 -14.73
N THR A 229 1.74 -2.12 -15.49
CA THR A 229 2.00 -0.73 -15.13
C THR A 229 0.71 0.09 -15.07
N ILE A 230 -0.21 -0.12 -15.98
CA ILE A 230 -1.46 0.65 -16.07
C ILE A 230 -2.40 0.35 -14.89
N PRO A 231 -2.75 -0.93 -14.57
CA PRO A 231 -3.46 -1.25 -13.33
C PRO A 231 -2.79 -0.69 -12.08
N SER A 232 -1.45 -0.73 -11.99
CA SER A 232 -0.72 -0.21 -10.84
C SER A 232 -0.91 1.31 -10.65
N LEU A 233 -0.96 2.08 -11.74
CA LEU A 233 -1.23 3.52 -11.69
C LEU A 233 -2.68 3.81 -11.29
N THR A 234 -3.63 3.14 -11.92
CA THR A 234 -5.06 3.36 -11.67
C THR A 234 -5.48 2.88 -10.27
N PHE A 235 -4.81 1.86 -9.73
CA PHE A 235 -5.02 1.33 -8.37
C PHE A 235 -4.83 2.38 -7.26
N MET A 236 -4.03 3.42 -7.48
CA MET A 236 -3.82 4.47 -6.48
C MET A 236 -5.10 5.20 -6.09
N ILE A 237 -6.10 5.30 -7.00
CA ILE A 237 -7.37 5.96 -6.72
C ILE A 237 -8.28 5.13 -5.81
N PRO A 238 -8.61 3.85 -6.09
CA PRO A 238 -9.32 3.00 -5.14
C PRO A 238 -8.62 2.83 -3.80
N LEU A 239 -7.27 2.77 -3.80
CA LEU A 239 -6.51 2.77 -2.56
C LEU A 239 -6.76 4.04 -1.73
N GLY A 240 -6.76 5.21 -2.37
CA GLY A 240 -7.08 6.50 -1.72
C GLY A 240 -8.51 6.53 -1.16
N ILE A 241 -9.50 6.04 -1.95
CA ILE A 241 -10.90 5.90 -1.51
C ILE A 241 -10.97 4.94 -0.31
N GLY A 242 -10.27 3.82 -0.34
CA GLY A 242 -10.20 2.84 0.73
C GLY A 242 -9.61 3.42 2.03
N LEU A 243 -8.54 4.22 1.94
CA LEU A 243 -7.98 4.92 3.10
C LEU A 243 -9.00 5.87 3.74
N ALA A 244 -9.76 6.61 2.93
CA ALA A 244 -10.85 7.47 3.42
C ALA A 244 -11.97 6.64 4.04
N ALA A 245 -12.32 5.49 3.44
CA ALA A 245 -13.30 4.54 3.98
C ALA A 245 -12.90 4.00 5.34
N THR A 246 -11.61 3.62 5.53
CA THR A 246 -11.09 3.15 6.82
C THR A 246 -11.37 4.16 7.94
N VAL A 247 -11.16 5.45 7.68
CA VAL A 247 -11.43 6.52 8.65
C VAL A 247 -12.93 6.70 8.87
N ARG A 248 -13.72 6.83 7.79
CA ARG A 248 -15.17 7.10 7.89
C ARG A 248 -15.93 5.95 8.55
N VAL A 249 -15.63 4.71 8.14
CA VAL A 249 -16.21 3.51 8.74
C VAL A 249 -15.77 3.39 10.20
N GLY A 250 -14.49 3.67 10.50
CA GLY A 250 -13.96 3.61 11.86
C GLY A 250 -14.60 4.65 12.79
N LEU A 251 -14.82 5.87 12.33
CA LEU A 251 -15.52 6.92 13.08
C LEU A 251 -16.96 6.51 13.41
N ALA A 252 -17.71 6.05 12.41
CA ALA A 252 -19.10 5.63 12.58
C ALA A 252 -19.21 4.38 13.48
N ALA A 253 -18.33 3.40 13.27
CA ALA A 253 -18.29 2.19 14.11
C ALA A 253 -17.90 2.52 15.57
N GLY A 254 -16.95 3.45 15.77
CA GLY A 254 -16.60 3.96 17.10
C GLY A 254 -17.76 4.65 17.81
N ALA A 255 -18.60 5.37 17.07
CA ALA A 255 -19.81 6.02 17.58
C ALA A 255 -20.98 5.02 17.84
N GLY A 256 -20.84 3.73 17.49
CA GLY A 256 -21.91 2.75 17.56
C GLY A 256 -22.95 2.87 16.43
N ASP A 257 -22.72 3.76 15.45
CA ASP A 257 -23.63 3.99 14.33
C ASP A 257 -23.35 3.00 13.20
N THR A 258 -24.00 1.85 13.29
CA THR A 258 -23.89 0.76 12.31
C THR A 258 -24.40 1.18 10.92
N TYR A 259 -25.45 2.02 10.86
CA TYR A 259 -26.01 2.49 9.59
C TYR A 259 -25.01 3.35 8.83
N SER A 260 -24.44 4.37 9.48
CA SER A 260 -23.44 5.24 8.87
C SER A 260 -22.15 4.47 8.53
N ALA A 261 -21.71 3.52 9.36
CA ALA A 261 -20.56 2.69 9.07
C ALA A 261 -20.76 1.86 7.80
N ARG A 262 -21.93 1.21 7.68
CA ARG A 262 -22.31 0.45 6.50
C ARG A 262 -22.40 1.33 5.26
N ARG A 263 -23.10 2.46 5.35
CA ARG A 263 -23.25 3.41 4.25
C ARG A 263 -21.90 3.92 3.76
N ALA A 264 -21.00 4.30 4.66
CA ALA A 264 -19.66 4.77 4.31
C ALA A 264 -18.86 3.71 3.54
N GLY A 265 -18.85 2.45 4.01
CA GLY A 265 -18.15 1.38 3.33
C GLY A 265 -18.77 1.01 1.98
N LEU A 266 -20.11 0.92 1.87
CA LEU A 266 -20.78 0.64 0.60
C LEU A 266 -20.55 1.75 -0.43
N THR A 267 -20.58 3.02 -0.01
CA THR A 267 -20.24 4.15 -0.87
C THR A 267 -18.81 4.04 -1.38
N ALA A 268 -17.85 3.69 -0.52
CA ALA A 268 -16.45 3.54 -0.93
C ALA A 268 -16.27 2.37 -1.91
N ILE A 269 -16.92 1.22 -1.66
CA ILE A 269 -16.90 0.05 -2.57
C ILE A 269 -17.51 0.43 -3.93
N GLY A 270 -18.67 1.13 -3.91
CA GLY A 270 -19.33 1.59 -5.13
C GLY A 270 -18.50 2.60 -5.92
N MET A 271 -17.90 3.59 -5.24
CA MET A 271 -17.02 4.58 -5.89
C MET A 271 -15.76 3.96 -6.49
N GLY A 272 -15.10 3.06 -5.73
CA GLY A 272 -13.92 2.34 -6.22
C GLY A 272 -14.25 1.44 -7.40
N GLY A 273 -15.36 0.69 -7.32
CA GLY A 273 -15.86 -0.14 -8.42
C GLY A 273 -16.23 0.67 -9.66
N LEU A 274 -16.94 1.80 -9.50
CA LEU A 274 -17.31 2.67 -10.60
C LEU A 274 -16.08 3.27 -11.31
N PHE A 275 -15.11 3.77 -10.55
CA PHE A 275 -13.86 4.28 -11.12
C PHE A 275 -13.12 3.19 -11.91
N MET A 276 -12.97 1.99 -11.31
CA MET A 276 -12.29 0.88 -11.98
C MET A 276 -13.07 0.35 -13.17
N LEU A 277 -14.41 0.42 -13.15
CA LEU A 277 -15.23 0.10 -14.33
C LEU A 277 -14.94 1.08 -15.48
N CYS A 278 -14.84 2.37 -15.21
CA CYS A 278 -14.46 3.36 -16.23
C CYS A 278 -13.06 3.06 -16.81
N MET A 279 -12.10 2.72 -15.96
CA MET A 279 -10.75 2.37 -16.41
C MET A 279 -10.73 1.03 -17.17
N ALA A 280 -11.53 0.05 -16.75
CA ALA A 280 -11.70 -1.21 -17.47
C ALA A 280 -12.27 -0.99 -18.88
N LEU A 281 -13.29 -0.16 -19.02
CA LEU A 281 -13.83 0.22 -20.32
C LEU A 281 -12.79 0.93 -21.22
N MET A 282 -11.97 1.79 -20.63
CA MET A 282 -10.87 2.45 -21.34
C MET A 282 -9.85 1.42 -21.85
N LEU A 283 -9.50 0.41 -21.04
CA LEU A 283 -8.59 -0.66 -21.46
C LEU A 283 -9.19 -1.57 -22.53
N LEU A 284 -10.51 -1.80 -22.51
CA LEU A 284 -11.20 -2.60 -23.54
C LEU A 284 -11.31 -1.84 -24.87
N LEU A 285 -11.58 -0.54 -24.83
CA LEU A 285 -11.83 0.24 -26.05
C LEU A 285 -10.55 0.70 -26.75
N PHE A 286 -9.49 0.98 -25.98
CA PHE A 286 -8.25 1.58 -26.47
C PHE A 286 -6.97 0.83 -26.07
N PRO A 287 -6.94 -0.52 -26.07
CA PRO A 287 -5.79 -1.26 -25.54
C PRO A 287 -4.52 -1.03 -26.35
N ARG A 288 -4.63 -0.96 -27.70
CA ARG A 288 -3.48 -0.70 -28.58
C ARG A 288 -2.92 0.71 -28.39
N THR A 289 -3.77 1.73 -28.34
CA THR A 289 -3.37 3.12 -28.11
C THR A 289 -2.62 3.25 -26.79
N ILE A 290 -3.10 2.57 -25.75
CA ILE A 290 -2.47 2.58 -24.42
C ILE A 290 -1.12 1.87 -24.45
N ALA A 291 -1.04 0.68 -25.08
CA ALA A 291 0.22 -0.05 -25.20
C ALA A 291 1.29 0.74 -25.97
N THR A 292 0.89 1.48 -27.00
CA THR A 292 1.81 2.30 -27.81
C THR A 292 2.37 3.52 -27.09
N LEU A 293 1.80 3.94 -25.97
CA LEU A 293 2.40 4.97 -25.10
C LEU A 293 3.72 4.49 -24.46
N TRP A 294 3.89 3.19 -24.30
CA TRP A 294 5.06 2.58 -23.67
C TRP A 294 6.02 1.95 -24.67
N LEU A 295 5.52 1.51 -25.82
CA LEU A 295 6.32 0.82 -26.82
C LEU A 295 5.90 1.27 -28.23
N PRO A 296 6.82 1.86 -29.04
CA PRO A 296 6.51 2.30 -30.39
C PRO A 296 6.02 1.16 -31.29
N ASP A 297 5.02 1.43 -32.11
CA ASP A 297 4.47 0.47 -33.08
C ASP A 297 5.37 0.34 -34.31
N ILE A 298 6.46 -0.40 -34.14
CA ILE A 298 7.41 -0.72 -35.18
C ILE A 298 7.46 -2.22 -35.44
N PRO A 299 7.90 -2.70 -36.61
CA PRO A 299 7.93 -4.13 -36.93
C PRO A 299 8.62 -5.01 -35.88
N ALA A 300 9.69 -4.50 -35.26
CA ALA A 300 10.44 -5.22 -34.19
C ALA A 300 9.65 -5.44 -32.93
N ASN A 301 8.62 -4.66 -32.66
CA ASN A 301 7.83 -4.69 -31.40
C ASN A 301 6.47 -5.36 -31.55
N ARG A 302 6.10 -5.85 -32.74
CA ARG A 302 4.76 -6.36 -33.03
C ARG A 302 4.32 -7.48 -32.10
N ASP A 303 5.20 -8.44 -31.82
CA ASP A 303 4.87 -9.58 -30.95
C ASP A 303 4.61 -9.14 -29.53
N VAL A 304 5.45 -8.24 -28.99
CA VAL A 304 5.27 -7.69 -27.64
C VAL A 304 4.00 -6.87 -27.55
N LEU A 305 3.71 -6.04 -28.56
CA LEU A 305 2.49 -5.23 -28.62
C LEU A 305 1.23 -6.10 -28.71
N ALA A 306 1.24 -7.15 -29.54
CA ALA A 306 0.12 -8.08 -29.65
C ALA A 306 -0.19 -8.77 -28.31
N LEU A 307 0.85 -9.25 -27.60
CA LEU A 307 0.73 -9.83 -26.26
C LEU A 307 0.28 -8.79 -25.23
N ALA A 308 0.82 -7.58 -25.26
CA ALA A 308 0.42 -6.51 -24.34
C ALA A 308 -1.05 -6.15 -24.50
N VAL A 309 -1.54 -6.02 -25.73
CA VAL A 309 -2.97 -5.79 -26.04
C VAL A 309 -3.83 -6.94 -25.51
N LEU A 310 -3.41 -8.19 -25.70
CA LEU A 310 -4.12 -9.36 -25.15
C LEU A 310 -4.19 -9.33 -23.61
N PHE A 311 -3.06 -9.02 -22.96
CA PHE A 311 -3.01 -8.92 -21.49
C PHE A 311 -3.83 -7.74 -20.97
N LEU A 312 -3.87 -6.61 -21.68
CA LEU A 312 -4.71 -5.47 -21.31
C LEU A 312 -6.21 -5.78 -21.35
N HIS A 313 -6.68 -6.64 -22.23
CA HIS A 313 -8.07 -7.10 -22.22
C HIS A 313 -8.39 -7.91 -20.96
N VAL A 314 -7.48 -8.79 -20.51
CA VAL A 314 -7.66 -9.51 -19.26
C VAL A 314 -7.51 -8.57 -18.07
N ALA A 315 -6.56 -7.61 -18.15
CA ALA A 315 -6.37 -6.58 -17.13
C ALA A 315 -7.62 -5.72 -16.91
N ALA A 316 -8.46 -5.50 -17.93
CA ALA A 316 -9.72 -4.79 -17.79
C ALA A 316 -10.68 -5.48 -16.80
N ALA A 317 -10.88 -6.81 -16.94
CA ALA A 317 -11.71 -7.58 -16.00
C ALA A 317 -11.09 -7.65 -14.60
N PHE A 318 -9.80 -7.90 -14.53
CA PHE A 318 -8.99 -7.90 -13.32
C PHE A 318 -9.12 -6.59 -12.53
N GLN A 319 -9.03 -5.45 -13.19
CA GLN A 319 -9.00 -4.13 -12.58
C GLN A 319 -10.27 -3.79 -11.81
N LEU A 320 -11.45 -4.19 -12.33
CA LEU A 320 -12.71 -4.01 -11.62
C LEU A 320 -12.72 -4.77 -10.28
N MET A 321 -12.28 -6.02 -10.31
CA MET A 321 -12.24 -6.86 -9.11
C MET A 321 -11.21 -6.34 -8.09
N ASP A 322 -10.09 -5.82 -8.56
CA ASP A 322 -9.06 -5.21 -7.72
C ASP A 322 -9.58 -3.98 -6.95
N GLY A 323 -10.30 -3.09 -7.62
CA GLY A 323 -10.92 -1.94 -6.98
C GLY A 323 -11.96 -2.30 -5.91
N LEU A 324 -12.82 -3.29 -6.20
CA LEU A 324 -13.79 -3.80 -5.23
C LEU A 324 -13.11 -4.45 -4.03
N GLN A 325 -12.08 -5.25 -4.27
CA GLN A 325 -11.31 -5.97 -3.26
C GLN A 325 -10.62 -4.99 -2.29
N VAL A 326 -9.86 -4.00 -2.80
CA VAL A 326 -9.11 -3.09 -1.95
C VAL A 326 -10.03 -2.19 -1.12
N THR A 327 -11.10 -1.66 -1.70
CA THR A 327 -12.05 -0.80 -0.98
C THR A 327 -12.84 -1.57 0.09
N ALA A 328 -13.20 -2.84 -0.18
CA ALA A 328 -13.83 -3.71 0.80
C ALA A 328 -12.86 -4.07 1.95
N SER A 329 -11.62 -4.45 1.62
CA SER A 329 -10.57 -4.74 2.61
C SER A 329 -10.31 -3.53 3.53
N MET A 330 -10.19 -2.34 2.97
CA MET A 330 -9.98 -1.10 3.73
C MET A 330 -11.20 -0.73 4.59
N SER A 331 -12.43 -0.99 4.11
CA SER A 331 -13.65 -0.80 4.90
C SER A 331 -13.72 -1.77 6.09
N LEU A 332 -13.31 -3.02 5.91
CA LEU A 332 -13.20 -4.02 6.99
C LEU A 332 -12.16 -3.61 8.05
N ARG A 333 -11.02 -3.02 7.62
CA ARG A 333 -10.05 -2.44 8.57
C ARG A 333 -10.67 -1.33 9.39
N GLY A 334 -11.56 -0.52 8.81
CA GLY A 334 -12.37 0.47 9.54
C GLY A 334 -13.21 -0.15 10.66
N LEU A 335 -13.74 -1.35 10.47
CA LEU A 335 -14.44 -2.13 11.51
C LEU A 335 -13.49 -2.85 12.50
N LYS A 336 -12.17 -2.60 12.45
CA LYS A 336 -11.12 -3.33 13.18
C LYS A 336 -11.04 -4.83 12.83
N ASP A 337 -11.62 -5.25 11.72
CA ASP A 337 -11.45 -6.60 11.20
C ASP A 337 -10.27 -6.65 10.24
N ALA A 338 -9.13 -7.10 10.73
CA ALA A 338 -7.91 -7.28 9.95
C ALA A 338 -7.58 -8.77 9.71
N ARG A 339 -7.97 -9.65 10.65
CA ARG A 339 -7.69 -11.10 10.53
C ARG A 339 -8.52 -11.77 9.45
N GLY A 340 -9.80 -11.40 9.34
CA GLY A 340 -10.68 -11.93 8.32
C GLY A 340 -10.16 -11.66 6.91
N PRO A 341 -9.89 -10.41 6.53
CA PRO A 341 -9.27 -10.07 5.25
C PRO A 341 -7.95 -10.79 5.00
N MET A 342 -7.10 -10.95 6.01
CA MET A 342 -5.82 -11.67 5.88
C MET A 342 -6.01 -13.13 5.42
N TRP A 343 -6.90 -13.87 6.10
CA TRP A 343 -7.15 -15.28 5.72
C TRP A 343 -7.85 -15.42 4.38
N LEU A 344 -8.83 -14.53 4.11
CA LEU A 344 -9.56 -14.54 2.83
C LEU A 344 -8.63 -14.18 1.66
N ALA A 345 -7.80 -13.15 1.81
CA ALA A 345 -6.82 -12.79 0.79
C ALA A 345 -5.77 -13.91 0.59
N GLY A 346 -5.25 -14.47 1.69
CA GLY A 346 -4.32 -15.59 1.62
C GLY A 346 -4.89 -16.80 0.87
N ALA A 347 -6.12 -17.19 1.20
CA ALA A 347 -6.80 -18.27 0.51
C ALA A 347 -7.07 -17.94 -0.96
N SER A 348 -7.59 -16.73 -1.27
CA SER A 348 -7.89 -16.32 -2.63
C SER A 348 -6.64 -16.26 -3.51
N TYR A 349 -5.54 -15.74 -3.00
CA TYR A 349 -4.33 -15.57 -3.79
C TYR A 349 -3.51 -16.86 -3.92
N TRP A 350 -3.33 -17.60 -2.80
CA TRP A 350 -2.41 -18.72 -2.75
C TRP A 350 -3.07 -20.10 -2.89
N LEU A 351 -4.37 -20.24 -2.54
CA LEU A 351 -5.09 -21.51 -2.73
C LEU A 351 -5.98 -21.51 -3.98
N ALA A 352 -6.37 -20.34 -4.50
CA ALA A 352 -7.16 -20.24 -5.73
C ALA A 352 -6.35 -19.64 -6.88
N GLY A 353 -5.78 -18.43 -6.72
CA GLY A 353 -5.10 -17.70 -7.79
C GLY A 353 -3.82 -18.36 -8.27
N ALA A 354 -2.86 -18.63 -7.37
CA ALA A 354 -1.59 -19.23 -7.75
C ALA A 354 -1.70 -20.63 -8.40
N PRO A 355 -2.53 -21.56 -7.89
CA PRO A 355 -2.76 -22.83 -8.58
C PRO A 355 -3.42 -22.66 -9.93
N MET A 356 -4.36 -21.69 -10.07
CA MET A 356 -5.00 -21.41 -11.35
C MET A 356 -4.00 -20.82 -12.37
N CYS A 357 -3.09 -19.92 -11.92
CA CYS A 357 -1.98 -19.45 -12.75
C CYS A 357 -1.10 -20.60 -13.23
N ALA A 358 -0.74 -21.52 -12.35
CA ALA A 358 0.08 -22.68 -12.69
C ALA A 358 -0.66 -23.63 -13.66
N PHE A 359 -1.92 -23.93 -13.39
CA PHE A 359 -2.73 -24.83 -14.22
C PHE A 359 -2.97 -24.24 -15.62
N LEU A 360 -3.41 -22.98 -15.74
CA LEU A 360 -3.66 -22.37 -17.04
C LEU A 360 -2.37 -22.04 -17.79
N GLY A 361 -1.35 -21.49 -17.09
CA GLY A 361 -0.10 -21.06 -17.70
C GLY A 361 0.75 -22.22 -18.19
N PHE A 362 0.98 -23.22 -17.34
CA PHE A 362 1.86 -24.35 -17.61
C PHE A 362 1.09 -25.63 -17.98
N GLY A 363 0.00 -25.95 -17.28
CA GLY A 363 -0.79 -27.18 -17.52
C GLY A 363 -1.53 -27.18 -18.86
N LEU A 364 -2.24 -26.09 -19.16
CA LEU A 364 -2.95 -25.92 -20.44
C LEU A 364 -2.10 -25.20 -21.51
N HIS A 365 -0.83 -24.95 -21.25
CA HIS A 365 0.11 -24.29 -22.16
C HIS A 365 -0.36 -22.92 -22.67
N MET A 366 -1.23 -22.21 -21.93
CA MET A 366 -1.69 -20.86 -22.30
C MET A 366 -0.63 -19.78 -22.02
N GLN A 367 0.52 -20.17 -21.46
CA GLN A 367 1.65 -19.27 -21.17
C GLN A 367 1.21 -18.00 -20.43
N GLY A 368 1.62 -16.81 -20.91
CA GLY A 368 1.34 -15.53 -20.26
C GLY A 368 -0.16 -15.23 -20.11
N LEU A 369 -1.00 -15.61 -21.06
CA LEU A 369 -2.45 -15.45 -20.95
C LEU A 369 -3.01 -16.25 -19.78
N GLY A 370 -2.54 -17.49 -19.58
CA GLY A 370 -2.95 -18.32 -18.46
C GLY A 370 -2.59 -17.73 -17.10
N ILE A 371 -1.41 -17.11 -16.98
CA ILE A 371 -1.02 -16.39 -15.76
C ILE A 371 -1.97 -15.22 -15.47
N TRP A 372 -2.29 -14.40 -16.48
CA TRP A 372 -3.22 -13.27 -16.31
C TRP A 372 -4.65 -13.71 -15.94
N LEU A 373 -5.16 -14.77 -16.56
CA LEU A 373 -6.46 -15.33 -16.21
C LEU A 373 -6.47 -15.89 -14.79
N GLY A 374 -5.39 -16.53 -14.35
CA GLY A 374 -5.26 -17.03 -12.98
C GLY A 374 -5.21 -15.88 -11.95
N LEU A 375 -4.50 -14.79 -12.24
CA LEU A 375 -4.49 -13.57 -11.42
C LEU A 375 -5.90 -12.98 -11.32
N ALA A 376 -6.59 -12.81 -12.45
CA ALA A 376 -7.95 -12.30 -12.51
C ALA A 376 -8.93 -13.18 -11.70
N PHE A 377 -8.79 -14.49 -11.78
CA PHE A 377 -9.57 -15.43 -10.98
C PHE A 377 -9.31 -15.27 -9.48
N GLY A 378 -8.04 -15.22 -9.05
CA GLY A 378 -7.67 -15.03 -7.65
C GLY A 378 -8.23 -13.74 -7.05
N LEU A 379 -8.14 -12.62 -7.80
CA LEU A 379 -8.71 -11.35 -7.37
C LEU A 379 -10.24 -11.35 -7.36
N THR A 380 -10.87 -12.05 -8.30
CA THR A 380 -12.34 -12.19 -8.31
C THR A 380 -12.81 -12.92 -7.05
N VAL A 381 -12.15 -14.02 -6.68
CA VAL A 381 -12.45 -14.74 -5.43
C VAL A 381 -12.24 -13.81 -4.23
N ALA A 382 -11.14 -13.07 -4.17
CA ALA A 382 -10.87 -12.11 -3.09
C ALA A 382 -11.94 -11.03 -3.01
N ALA A 383 -12.32 -10.41 -4.14
CA ALA A 383 -13.35 -9.38 -4.18
C ALA A 383 -14.70 -9.91 -3.67
N VAL A 384 -15.14 -11.06 -4.16
CA VAL A 384 -16.41 -11.69 -3.74
C VAL A 384 -16.41 -11.98 -2.24
N LEU A 385 -15.34 -12.58 -1.72
CA LEU A 385 -15.25 -12.94 -0.30
C LEU A 385 -15.17 -11.72 0.61
N LEU A 386 -14.37 -10.72 0.25
CA LEU A 386 -14.19 -9.52 1.08
C LEU A 386 -15.42 -8.61 1.06
N VAL A 387 -16.04 -8.42 -0.10
CA VAL A 387 -17.30 -7.68 -0.22
C VAL A 387 -18.40 -8.37 0.56
N SER A 388 -18.56 -9.69 0.40
CA SER A 388 -19.56 -10.49 1.13
C SER A 388 -19.33 -10.40 2.65
N ARG A 389 -18.08 -10.50 3.11
CA ARG A 389 -17.73 -10.35 4.51
C ARG A 389 -18.10 -8.97 5.05
N PHE A 390 -17.82 -7.90 4.27
CA PHE A 390 -18.22 -6.55 4.66
C PHE A 390 -19.75 -6.43 4.80
N PHE A 391 -20.51 -6.96 3.84
CA PHE A 391 -21.98 -6.99 3.89
C PHE A 391 -22.50 -7.72 5.14
N LEU A 392 -21.89 -8.85 5.50
CA LEU A 392 -22.30 -9.64 6.67
C LEU A 392 -21.97 -8.94 8.00
N LEU A 393 -20.76 -8.41 8.13
CA LEU A 393 -20.33 -7.75 9.36
C LEU A 393 -21.00 -6.39 9.57
N SER A 394 -21.23 -5.63 8.50
CA SER A 394 -21.87 -4.32 8.59
C SER A 394 -23.38 -4.36 8.90
N LYS A 395 -24.00 -5.55 8.91
CA LYS A 395 -25.39 -5.75 9.35
C LYS A 395 -25.48 -5.99 10.88
N LYS A 396 -24.40 -6.46 11.50
CA LYS A 396 -24.40 -6.75 12.93
C LYS A 396 -24.29 -5.45 13.71
N PRO A 397 -25.04 -5.31 14.82
CA PRO A 397 -24.84 -4.17 15.70
C PRO A 397 -23.37 -4.16 16.16
N VAL A 398 -22.72 -3.01 16.06
CA VAL A 398 -21.37 -2.84 16.58
C VAL A 398 -21.51 -3.01 18.11
N PRO A 399 -20.73 -3.92 18.74
CA PRO A 399 -20.78 -4.09 20.19
C PRO A 399 -20.59 -2.73 20.84
N ALA A 400 -21.49 -2.38 21.76
CA ALA A 400 -21.34 -1.17 22.55
C ALA A 400 -19.99 -1.21 23.28
N PRO A 401 -19.27 -0.11 23.34
CA PRO A 401 -17.91 -0.02 23.86
C PRO A 401 -17.82 -0.25 25.38
#